data_c837320b15860c7f023c21e2537a4a19
#
_entry.id   c837320b15860c7f023c21e2537a4a19
#
_cell.length_a   1.000
_cell.length_b   1.000
_cell.length_c   1.000
_cell.angle_alpha   90.00
_cell.angle_beta   90.00
_cell.angle_gamma   90.00
#
_symmetry.space_group_name_H-M   'P 1'
#
loop_
_entity.id
_entity.type
_entity.pdbx_description
1 polymer ?
#
loop_
_entity_poly.entity_id
_entity_poly.type
_entity_poly.pdbx_seq_one_letter_code
_entity_poly.pdbx_strand_id
1 'polypeptide(L)'
;MKKRVMSLLLAATMAVSMFAACGGSSDNNANNNDNAAVSTEAGTEANVEVEADAEYAVAMITDYGDITDQSFNQTTYEACKAFCEANGVEFKYFKPAADSTADRVASVELAIDEGYNVIVMPGYAFGGTIAEISGDYPEVKFFGLDVAAGDLLEAGVALAGETYDYNPANWDVNKYVHMDNVYCAIYQEELSGYMAGYAAVKLGYEKLGFLGGMAVPAVVRFGYGFVQGADAAAAETGANVEIKYAYGNQFYGDADITAAMDTWYQAGTEVVFACGGGIFTSAAEAATKEGINGKVIGVDTDQSANINGAYGEGLTVTSAMKGLYPTTVDTLTDIILNGNWANYAGKISTLGLVSGTDVEANYVQLPVATTQWADTFTQEDYAALVAAMFDGTVTVSNEIGVEPTVTTVNVEYLGNLK
;
A
#
# COMPACT_ATOMS: atom_id res chain seq x y z
N MET A 1 -14.84 9.48 -41.62
CA MET A 1 -15.24 8.46 -42.60
C MET A 1 -14.00 7.80 -43.19
N LYS A 2 -13.54 6.70 -42.63
CA LYS A 2 -12.63 5.76 -43.32
C LYS A 2 -13.08 4.35 -42.94
N LYS A 3 -13.42 3.57 -43.96
CA LYS A 3 -14.03 2.26 -43.91
C LYS A 3 -13.02 1.23 -43.40
N ARG A 4 -13.41 0.44 -42.37
CA ARG A 4 -12.70 -0.76 -41.98
C ARG A 4 -13.14 -1.92 -42.86
N VAL A 5 -12.18 -2.61 -43.44
CA VAL A 5 -12.34 -3.82 -44.24
C VAL A 5 -12.36 -5.01 -43.26
N MET A 6 -13.44 -5.74 -43.29
CA MET A 6 -13.69 -6.96 -42.57
C MET A 6 -13.02 -8.13 -43.33
N SER A 7 -12.13 -8.87 -42.72
CA SER A 7 -11.62 -10.13 -43.23
C SER A 7 -12.12 -11.27 -42.36
N LEU A 8 -13.10 -11.99 -42.90
CA LEU A 8 -13.51 -13.32 -42.42
C LEU A 8 -12.44 -14.37 -42.81
N LEU A 9 -12.06 -15.21 -41.90
CA LEU A 9 -11.51 -16.54 -42.22
C LEU A 9 -12.00 -17.58 -41.23
N LEU A 10 -12.63 -18.46 -41.78
CA LEU A 10 -13.32 -19.73 -41.67
C LEU A 10 -12.70 -20.74 -40.69
N ALA A 11 -13.63 -21.44 -40.08
CA ALA A 11 -13.55 -22.59 -39.18
C ALA A 11 -12.75 -23.77 -39.70
N ALA A 12 -12.23 -24.57 -38.76
CA ALA A 12 -12.08 -26.00 -38.93
C ALA A 12 -12.31 -26.74 -37.60
N THR A 13 -13.44 -27.37 -37.54
CA THR A 13 -13.85 -28.41 -36.59
C THR A 13 -12.99 -29.66 -36.74
N MET A 14 -12.57 -30.31 -35.65
CA MET A 14 -12.44 -31.75 -35.58
C MET A 14 -12.83 -32.30 -34.23
N ALA A 15 -13.71 -33.28 -34.32
CA ALA A 15 -14.41 -33.97 -33.25
C ALA A 15 -13.68 -35.26 -32.84
N VAL A 16 -14.02 -35.70 -31.63
CA VAL A 16 -14.25 -37.07 -31.14
C VAL A 16 -13.04 -38.02 -30.93
N SER A 17 -12.91 -38.49 -29.71
CA SER A 17 -13.21 -39.91 -29.45
C SER A 17 -13.29 -40.24 -27.96
N MET A 18 -14.42 -40.87 -27.62
CA MET A 18 -14.67 -41.60 -26.39
C MET A 18 -13.80 -42.83 -26.29
N PHE A 19 -13.41 -43.22 -25.09
CA PHE A 19 -13.30 -44.65 -24.73
C PHE A 19 -13.89 -44.90 -23.35
N ALA A 20 -14.92 -45.73 -23.35
CA ALA A 20 -15.49 -46.40 -22.20
C ALA A 20 -14.90 -47.82 -22.10
N ALA A 21 -14.67 -48.26 -20.86
CA ALA A 21 -14.65 -49.70 -20.46
C ALA A 21 -14.73 -49.73 -18.95
N CYS A 22 -15.80 -50.12 -18.37
CA CYS A 22 -16.42 -51.39 -18.03
C CYS A 22 -15.67 -52.30 -17.07
N GLY A 23 -16.37 -52.67 -16.01
CA GLY A 23 -16.30 -53.92 -15.25
C GLY A 23 -15.91 -53.69 -13.77
N GLY A 24 -16.61 -54.15 -12.78
CA GLY A 24 -17.80 -54.92 -12.57
C GLY A 24 -17.87 -55.38 -11.10
N SER A 25 -19.10 -55.43 -10.57
CA SER A 25 -19.70 -56.35 -9.55
C SER A 25 -18.99 -56.57 -8.23
N SER A 26 -19.59 -56.72 -7.12
CA SER A 26 -20.89 -57.11 -6.49
C SER A 26 -20.71 -56.94 -4.98
N ASP A 27 -21.55 -56.95 -4.08
CA ASP A 27 -22.91 -57.26 -3.74
C ASP A 27 -23.28 -56.76 -2.34
N ASN A 28 -24.56 -56.43 -2.19
CA ASN A 28 -25.47 -56.64 -1.07
C ASN A 28 -25.17 -56.21 0.39
N ASN A 29 -25.94 -55.41 1.02
CA ASN A 29 -27.22 -55.78 1.63
C ASN A 29 -27.95 -54.62 2.32
N ALA A 30 -29.26 -54.74 2.33
CA ALA A 30 -30.30 -53.85 2.80
C ALA A 30 -30.31 -53.59 4.30
N ASN A 31 -30.86 -52.45 4.78
CA ASN A 31 -32.21 -52.35 5.36
C ASN A 31 -32.54 -50.93 5.86
N ASN A 32 -33.67 -50.46 5.40
CA ASN A 32 -34.80 -49.76 6.06
C ASN A 32 -34.57 -48.78 7.23
N ASN A 33 -35.05 -47.59 7.12
CA ASN A 33 -36.38 -47.08 7.38
C ASN A 33 -36.37 -45.62 7.87
N ASP A 34 -37.35 -44.91 7.36
CA ASP A 34 -38.20 -43.84 7.90
C ASP A 34 -37.78 -42.36 7.77
N ASN A 35 -38.39 -41.77 6.79
CA ASN A 35 -39.26 -40.56 6.80
C ASN A 35 -38.93 -39.39 7.71
N ALA A 36 -38.50 -38.28 7.11
CA ALA A 36 -39.06 -36.95 7.39
C ALA A 36 -38.83 -36.03 6.19
N ALA A 37 -39.91 -35.64 5.56
CA ALA A 37 -39.92 -34.63 4.49
C ALA A 37 -39.55 -33.26 5.11
N VAL A 38 -38.48 -32.64 4.62
CA VAL A 38 -38.25 -31.22 4.78
C VAL A 38 -38.23 -30.60 3.39
N SER A 39 -39.17 -29.71 3.17
CA SER A 39 -39.31 -28.88 1.97
C SER A 39 -38.09 -28.05 1.74
N THR A 40 -37.38 -28.29 0.65
CA THR A 40 -36.35 -27.39 0.11
C THR A 40 -37.05 -26.28 -0.65
N GLU A 41 -37.07 -25.08 -0.08
CA GLU A 41 -37.28 -23.85 -0.84
C GLU A 41 -36.10 -23.70 -1.82
N ALA A 42 -36.46 -23.60 -3.10
CA ALA A 42 -35.53 -23.29 -4.17
C ALA A 42 -35.02 -21.85 -3.97
N GLY A 43 -33.81 -21.71 -3.45
CA GLY A 43 -33.03 -20.47 -3.53
C GLY A 43 -32.77 -20.18 -4.99
N THR A 44 -33.27 -19.08 -5.48
CA THR A 44 -32.92 -18.49 -6.77
C THR A 44 -31.42 -18.17 -6.73
N GLU A 45 -30.58 -18.99 -7.37
CA GLU A 45 -29.22 -18.60 -7.70
C GLU A 45 -29.33 -17.41 -8.65
N ALA A 46 -28.90 -16.25 -8.17
CA ALA A 46 -28.67 -15.11 -9.04
C ALA A 46 -27.57 -15.54 -10.01
N ASN A 47 -27.90 -15.71 -11.28
CA ASN A 47 -26.94 -15.77 -12.36
C ASN A 47 -26.17 -14.44 -12.32
N VAL A 48 -24.96 -14.47 -11.79
CA VAL A 48 -23.96 -13.46 -12.08
C VAL A 48 -23.59 -13.68 -13.53
N GLU A 49 -24.09 -12.85 -14.42
CA GLU A 49 -23.55 -12.75 -15.77
C GLU A 49 -22.08 -12.37 -15.62
N VAL A 50 -21.20 -13.33 -15.81
CA VAL A 50 -19.79 -13.07 -16.04
C VAL A 50 -19.75 -12.31 -17.36
N GLU A 51 -19.33 -11.06 -17.36
CA GLU A 51 -19.00 -10.33 -18.58
C GLU A 51 -17.80 -11.04 -19.24
N ALA A 52 -18.10 -12.10 -19.97
CA ALA A 52 -17.16 -12.77 -20.83
C ALA A 52 -16.94 -11.86 -22.04
N ASP A 53 -15.67 -11.42 -22.26
CA ASP A 53 -15.12 -10.66 -23.38
C ASP A 53 -14.88 -9.14 -23.19
N ALA A 54 -14.78 -8.59 -22.00
CA ALA A 54 -14.15 -7.30 -21.85
C ALA A 54 -12.62 -7.47 -21.97
N GLU A 55 -12.04 -6.99 -23.07
CA GLU A 55 -10.57 -6.92 -23.21
C GLU A 55 -10.05 -5.86 -22.25
N TYR A 56 -9.40 -6.29 -21.16
CA TYR A 56 -8.83 -5.37 -20.18
C TYR A 56 -7.45 -4.89 -20.63
N ALA A 57 -7.20 -3.60 -20.44
CA ALA A 57 -5.89 -2.98 -20.60
C ALA A 57 -5.62 -2.09 -19.38
N VAL A 58 -4.44 -2.24 -18.78
CA VAL A 58 -4.05 -1.58 -17.53
C VAL A 58 -3.15 -0.39 -17.81
N ALA A 59 -3.51 0.77 -17.31
CA ALA A 59 -2.61 1.91 -17.23
C ALA A 59 -2.27 2.21 -15.77
N MET A 60 -1.00 2.52 -15.49
CA MET A 60 -0.59 3.15 -14.24
C MET A 60 -0.27 4.61 -14.49
N ILE A 61 -0.79 5.50 -13.67
CA ILE A 61 -0.46 6.93 -13.72
C ILE A 61 0.37 7.22 -12.46
N THR A 62 1.62 7.72 -12.61
CA THR A 62 2.38 8.16 -11.43
C THR A 62 1.78 9.44 -10.85
N ASP A 63 1.96 9.69 -9.56
CA ASP A 63 1.53 10.95 -8.95
C ASP A 63 2.34 12.15 -9.49
N TYR A 64 3.47 12.46 -8.91
CA TYR A 64 4.51 13.37 -9.41
C TYR A 64 5.90 12.73 -9.24
N GLY A 65 5.94 11.56 -8.59
CA GLY A 65 7.12 10.73 -8.46
C GLY A 65 7.55 10.08 -9.78
N ASP A 66 8.55 9.23 -9.69
CA ASP A 66 9.07 8.48 -10.82
C ASP A 66 9.02 6.99 -10.52
N ILE A 67 8.88 6.17 -11.54
CA ILE A 67 8.93 4.71 -11.43
C ILE A 67 10.30 4.17 -11.00
N THR A 68 11.24 5.06 -10.70
CA THR A 68 12.59 4.76 -10.19
C THR A 68 12.82 5.30 -8.77
N ASP A 69 11.74 5.63 -8.03
CA ASP A 69 11.80 6.18 -6.68
C ASP A 69 12.26 5.18 -5.61
N GLN A 70 12.48 3.93 -5.98
CA GLN A 70 12.91 2.82 -5.14
C GLN A 70 11.96 2.56 -3.94
N SER A 71 10.69 2.93 -4.10
CA SER A 71 9.65 2.82 -3.09
C SER A 71 8.26 2.71 -3.73
N PHE A 72 7.38 3.68 -3.52
CA PHE A 72 5.95 3.68 -3.78
C PHE A 72 5.58 3.51 -5.26
N ASN A 73 6.04 4.44 -6.12
CA ASN A 73 5.71 4.40 -7.56
C ASN A 73 6.39 3.21 -8.25
N GLN A 74 7.67 2.94 -7.93
CA GLN A 74 8.39 1.81 -8.52
C GLN A 74 7.72 0.48 -8.18
N THR A 75 7.38 0.25 -6.90
CA THR A 75 6.75 -1.00 -6.46
C THR A 75 5.40 -1.22 -7.14
N THR A 76 4.58 -0.17 -7.25
CA THR A 76 3.29 -0.25 -7.95
C THR A 76 3.47 -0.52 -9.45
N TYR A 77 4.43 0.15 -10.09
CA TYR A 77 4.78 -0.09 -11.49
C TYR A 77 5.22 -1.53 -11.74
N GLU A 78 6.12 -2.06 -10.91
CA GLU A 78 6.62 -3.42 -11.03
C GLU A 78 5.49 -4.45 -10.83
N ALA A 79 4.58 -4.20 -9.89
CA ALA A 79 3.41 -5.06 -9.65
C ALA A 79 2.46 -5.09 -10.85
N CYS A 80 2.07 -3.91 -11.38
CA CYS A 80 1.24 -3.82 -12.58
C CYS A 80 1.89 -4.52 -13.77
N LYS A 81 3.17 -4.24 -14.01
CA LYS A 81 3.93 -4.82 -15.11
C LYS A 81 4.03 -6.34 -15.00
N ALA A 82 4.41 -6.86 -13.82
CA ALA A 82 4.54 -8.30 -13.59
C ALA A 82 3.22 -9.03 -13.77
N PHE A 83 2.11 -8.47 -13.21
CA PHE A 83 0.78 -9.04 -13.42
C PHE A 83 0.40 -9.08 -14.90
N CYS A 84 0.57 -7.98 -15.61
CA CYS A 84 0.15 -7.88 -17.01
C CYS A 84 0.99 -8.77 -17.93
N GLU A 85 2.32 -8.82 -17.74
CA GLU A 85 3.22 -9.71 -18.50
C GLU A 85 2.87 -11.19 -18.27
N ALA A 86 2.57 -11.57 -17.03
CA ALA A 86 2.21 -12.96 -16.69
C ALA A 86 0.88 -13.41 -17.30
N ASN A 87 -0.05 -12.49 -17.53
CA ASN A 87 -1.41 -12.79 -17.96
C ASN A 87 -1.74 -12.31 -19.38
N GLY A 88 -0.76 -11.75 -20.12
CA GLY A 88 -0.97 -11.29 -21.49
C GLY A 88 -1.89 -10.07 -21.60
N VAL A 89 -1.98 -9.25 -20.54
CA VAL A 89 -2.76 -8.02 -20.49
C VAL A 89 -1.90 -6.86 -20.99
N GLU A 90 -2.46 -5.95 -21.79
CA GLU A 90 -1.73 -4.75 -22.23
C GLU A 90 -1.46 -3.83 -21.04
N PHE A 91 -0.22 -3.29 -20.95
CA PHE A 91 0.21 -2.41 -19.87
C PHE A 91 1.02 -1.23 -20.37
N LYS A 92 0.73 -0.04 -19.82
CA LYS A 92 1.53 1.17 -20.02
C LYS A 92 1.48 2.04 -18.77
N TYR A 93 2.57 2.76 -18.47
CA TYR A 93 2.53 3.82 -17.48
C TYR A 93 2.56 5.20 -18.14
N PHE A 94 1.99 6.17 -17.44
CA PHE A 94 1.96 7.58 -17.83
C PHE A 94 2.48 8.42 -16.68
N LYS A 95 3.20 9.48 -17.01
CA LYS A 95 3.70 10.43 -16.03
C LYS A 95 3.08 11.79 -16.32
N PRO A 96 2.38 12.43 -15.36
CA PRO A 96 1.87 13.77 -15.48
C PRO A 96 2.96 14.78 -15.80
N ALA A 97 2.62 15.84 -16.53
CA ALA A 97 3.58 16.87 -16.94
C ALA A 97 4.07 17.72 -15.76
N ALA A 98 3.20 17.89 -14.74
CA ALA A 98 3.52 18.58 -13.50
C ALA A 98 2.69 18.01 -12.33
N ASP A 99 3.02 18.44 -11.11
CA ASP A 99 2.29 18.09 -9.90
C ASP A 99 1.04 18.99 -9.77
N SER A 100 0.02 18.64 -10.54
CA SER A 100 -1.31 19.27 -10.42
C SER A 100 -2.41 18.26 -10.73
N THR A 101 -3.60 18.47 -10.16
CA THR A 101 -4.79 17.66 -10.48
C THR A 101 -5.09 17.70 -11.98
N ALA A 102 -4.99 18.87 -12.63
CA ALA A 102 -5.25 19.01 -14.05
C ALA A 102 -4.26 18.18 -14.93
N ASP A 103 -2.98 18.13 -14.57
CA ASP A 103 -1.99 17.31 -15.31
C ASP A 103 -2.22 15.81 -15.08
N ARG A 104 -2.65 15.40 -13.87
CA ARG A 104 -3.06 14.01 -13.57
C ARG A 104 -4.31 13.63 -14.34
N VAL A 105 -5.34 14.48 -14.36
CA VAL A 105 -6.56 14.29 -15.18
C VAL A 105 -6.18 14.12 -16.65
N ALA A 106 -5.39 15.02 -17.22
CA ALA A 106 -4.98 14.94 -18.62
C ALA A 106 -4.22 13.63 -18.94
N SER A 107 -3.41 13.12 -17.99
CA SER A 107 -2.70 11.85 -18.16
C SER A 107 -3.63 10.65 -18.11
N VAL A 108 -4.65 10.68 -17.25
CA VAL A 108 -5.69 9.64 -17.18
C VAL A 108 -6.54 9.64 -18.44
N GLU A 109 -7.01 10.82 -18.90
CA GLU A 109 -7.78 10.95 -20.14
C GLU A 109 -6.99 10.45 -21.35
N LEU A 110 -5.69 10.76 -21.42
CA LEU A 110 -4.81 10.23 -22.47
C LEU A 110 -4.74 8.71 -22.43
N ALA A 111 -4.64 8.10 -21.25
CA ALA A 111 -4.65 6.65 -21.12
C ALA A 111 -5.98 6.04 -21.57
N ILE A 112 -7.12 6.65 -21.23
CA ILE A 112 -8.45 6.22 -21.64
C ILE A 112 -8.60 6.34 -23.17
N ASP A 113 -8.15 7.45 -23.77
CA ASP A 113 -8.16 7.68 -25.21
C ASP A 113 -7.30 6.66 -25.99
N GLU A 114 -6.23 6.13 -25.36
CA GLU A 114 -5.41 5.06 -25.91
C GLU A 114 -6.04 3.68 -25.72
N GLY A 115 -7.16 3.55 -24.98
CA GLY A 115 -7.94 2.33 -24.83
C GLY A 115 -7.74 1.58 -23.49
N TYR A 116 -7.02 2.17 -22.53
CA TYR A 116 -6.87 1.61 -21.19
C TYR A 116 -8.15 1.81 -20.38
N ASN A 117 -8.61 0.76 -19.71
CA ASN A 117 -9.90 0.75 -18.98
C ASN A 117 -9.78 0.28 -17.52
N VAL A 118 -8.58 -0.03 -17.05
CA VAL A 118 -8.25 -0.22 -15.64
C VAL A 118 -7.09 0.73 -15.32
N ILE A 119 -7.37 1.78 -14.55
CA ILE A 119 -6.42 2.85 -14.26
C ILE A 119 -5.94 2.74 -12.82
N VAL A 120 -4.67 2.41 -12.63
CA VAL A 120 -4.02 2.30 -11.30
C VAL A 120 -3.34 3.63 -10.98
N MET A 121 -3.71 4.22 -9.85
CA MET A 121 -3.32 5.56 -9.44
C MET A 121 -2.72 5.54 -8.03
N PRO A 122 -1.39 5.38 -7.90
CA PRO A 122 -0.72 5.41 -6.61
C PRO A 122 -0.50 6.84 -6.11
N GLY A 123 -1.11 7.16 -4.97
CA GLY A 123 -0.87 8.38 -4.23
C GLY A 123 -2.14 9.17 -3.87
N TYR A 124 -2.15 9.74 -2.66
CA TYR A 124 -3.24 10.56 -2.12
C TYR A 124 -3.69 11.69 -3.06
N ALA A 125 -2.75 12.24 -3.85
CA ALA A 125 -3.01 13.33 -4.79
C ALA A 125 -4.02 12.97 -5.90
N PHE A 126 -4.29 11.68 -6.12
CA PHE A 126 -5.32 11.23 -7.06
C PHE A 126 -6.76 11.38 -6.53
N GLY A 127 -6.95 11.73 -5.25
CA GLY A 127 -8.28 12.05 -4.74
C GLY A 127 -8.99 13.12 -5.57
N GLY A 128 -8.27 14.19 -5.93
CA GLY A 128 -8.80 15.24 -6.81
C GLY A 128 -9.09 14.75 -8.22
N THR A 129 -8.20 13.95 -8.80
CA THR A 129 -8.37 13.38 -10.14
C THR A 129 -9.61 12.48 -10.20
N ILE A 130 -9.76 11.56 -9.24
CA ILE A 130 -10.91 10.67 -9.17
C ILE A 130 -12.22 11.47 -9.01
N ALA A 131 -12.23 12.48 -8.13
CA ALA A 131 -13.40 13.31 -7.91
C ALA A 131 -13.85 14.07 -9.17
N GLU A 132 -12.89 14.49 -10.02
CA GLU A 132 -13.20 15.22 -11.26
C GLU A 132 -13.73 14.30 -12.37
N ILE A 133 -13.15 13.09 -12.55
CA ILE A 133 -13.36 12.34 -13.80
C ILE A 133 -14.14 11.03 -13.64
N SER A 134 -14.28 10.47 -12.45
CA SER A 134 -14.90 9.14 -12.30
C SER A 134 -16.32 9.06 -12.83
N GLY A 135 -17.09 10.14 -12.74
CA GLY A 135 -18.45 10.23 -13.28
C GLY A 135 -18.53 10.37 -14.80
N ASP A 136 -17.48 10.85 -15.45
CA ASP A 136 -17.45 11.04 -16.89
C ASP A 136 -17.07 9.76 -17.65
N TYR A 137 -16.44 8.80 -16.97
CA TYR A 137 -15.96 7.53 -17.53
C TYR A 137 -16.48 6.33 -16.73
N PRO A 138 -17.80 6.09 -16.65
CA PRO A 138 -18.38 5.05 -15.78
C PRO A 138 -17.99 3.62 -16.18
N GLU A 139 -17.52 3.37 -17.41
CA GLU A 139 -17.02 2.09 -17.90
C GLU A 139 -15.58 1.79 -17.48
N VAL A 140 -14.81 2.82 -17.08
CA VAL A 140 -13.41 2.69 -16.64
C VAL A 140 -13.36 2.33 -15.17
N LYS A 141 -12.48 1.42 -14.79
CA LYS A 141 -12.24 1.04 -13.39
C LYS A 141 -11.06 1.82 -12.85
N PHE A 142 -11.32 2.65 -11.84
CA PHE A 142 -10.31 3.46 -11.18
C PHE A 142 -9.86 2.79 -9.89
N PHE A 143 -8.56 2.53 -9.78
CA PHE A 143 -7.95 1.90 -8.61
C PHE A 143 -6.92 2.84 -7.98
N GLY A 144 -7.30 3.47 -6.86
CA GLY A 144 -6.45 4.37 -6.07
C GLY A 144 -5.70 3.62 -4.96
N LEU A 145 -4.40 3.85 -4.83
CA LEU A 145 -3.58 3.42 -3.70
C LEU A 145 -3.23 4.63 -2.84
N ASP A 146 -3.39 4.53 -1.52
CA ASP A 146 -3.26 5.63 -0.56
C ASP A 146 -4.23 6.80 -0.83
N VAL A 147 -5.39 6.53 -1.41
CA VAL A 147 -6.44 7.53 -1.59
C VAL A 147 -7.51 7.30 -0.52
N ALA A 148 -7.55 8.16 0.47
CA ALA A 148 -8.51 8.08 1.57
C ALA A 148 -9.79 8.87 1.27
N ALA A 149 -10.82 8.65 2.09
CA ALA A 149 -12.07 9.40 2.01
C ALA A 149 -11.86 10.93 2.10
N GLY A 150 -10.91 11.37 2.92
CA GLY A 150 -10.56 12.78 3.06
C GLY A 150 -10.04 13.40 1.76
N ASP A 151 -9.18 12.69 1.03
CA ASP A 151 -8.59 13.15 -0.23
C ASP A 151 -9.66 13.31 -1.33
N LEU A 152 -10.61 12.38 -1.39
CA LEU A 152 -11.76 12.43 -2.30
C LEU A 152 -12.72 13.58 -1.93
N LEU A 153 -13.00 13.74 -0.64
CA LEU A 153 -13.94 14.75 -0.14
C LEU A 153 -13.39 16.18 -0.28
N GLU A 154 -12.10 16.37 -0.09
CA GLU A 154 -11.50 17.71 -0.25
C GLU A 154 -11.79 18.28 -1.65
N ALA A 155 -11.61 17.48 -2.67
CA ALA A 155 -11.90 17.89 -4.04
C ALA A 155 -13.41 17.84 -4.36
N GLY A 156 -14.10 16.76 -4.04
CA GLY A 156 -15.52 16.58 -4.37
C GLY A 156 -16.43 17.63 -3.74
N VAL A 157 -16.17 18.00 -2.46
CA VAL A 157 -16.92 19.07 -1.77
C VAL A 157 -16.64 20.43 -2.37
N ALA A 158 -15.35 20.70 -2.73
CA ALA A 158 -14.97 21.94 -3.39
C ALA A 158 -15.62 22.07 -4.78
N LEU A 159 -15.68 21.00 -5.56
CA LEU A 159 -16.36 20.94 -6.87
C LEU A 159 -17.87 21.22 -6.74
N ALA A 160 -18.49 20.79 -5.63
CA ALA A 160 -19.88 21.09 -5.33
C ALA A 160 -20.11 22.55 -4.85
N GLY A 161 -19.04 23.34 -4.68
CA GLY A 161 -19.11 24.71 -4.17
C GLY A 161 -19.35 24.81 -2.66
N GLU A 162 -19.11 23.73 -1.92
CA GLU A 162 -19.22 23.66 -0.47
C GLU A 162 -17.82 23.78 0.19
N THR A 163 -17.76 23.92 1.52
CA THR A 163 -16.50 23.98 2.26
C THR A 163 -16.32 22.72 3.10
N TYR A 164 -15.25 21.98 2.84
CA TYR A 164 -14.89 20.78 3.58
C TYR A 164 -14.28 21.15 4.94
N ASP A 165 -14.70 20.45 6.00
CA ASP A 165 -14.25 20.70 7.39
C ASP A 165 -13.08 19.81 7.82
N TYR A 166 -12.47 19.08 6.87
CA TYR A 166 -11.35 18.14 7.08
C TYR A 166 -11.64 17.00 8.07
N ASN A 167 -12.93 16.72 8.34
CA ASN A 167 -13.34 15.54 9.10
C ASN A 167 -14.22 14.64 8.21
N PRO A 168 -13.67 13.60 7.59
CA PRO A 168 -14.42 12.76 6.65
C PRO A 168 -15.63 12.08 7.28
N ALA A 169 -15.66 11.88 8.61
CA ALA A 169 -16.80 11.29 9.29
C ALA A 169 -18.10 12.12 9.24
N ASN A 170 -17.97 13.41 8.92
CA ASN A 170 -19.13 14.31 8.79
C ASN A 170 -19.74 14.30 7.38
N TRP A 171 -19.15 13.57 6.42
CA TRP A 171 -19.46 13.66 5.00
C TRP A 171 -19.70 12.28 4.39
N ASP A 172 -20.61 12.21 3.40
CA ASP A 172 -20.83 11.01 2.60
C ASP A 172 -20.07 11.14 1.27
N VAL A 173 -19.03 10.35 1.07
CA VAL A 173 -18.20 10.36 -0.14
C VAL A 173 -19.07 10.18 -1.40
N ASN A 174 -20.05 9.28 -1.37
CA ASN A 174 -20.90 8.98 -2.51
C ASN A 174 -21.80 10.16 -2.94
N LYS A 175 -21.98 11.16 -2.08
CA LYS A 175 -22.70 12.39 -2.44
C LYS A 175 -21.86 13.32 -3.32
N TYR A 176 -20.54 13.27 -3.18
CA TYR A 176 -19.64 14.23 -3.78
C TYR A 176 -18.72 13.64 -4.86
N VAL A 177 -18.57 12.33 -4.87
CA VAL A 177 -17.71 11.60 -5.81
C VAL A 177 -18.49 10.40 -6.38
N HIS A 178 -18.40 10.17 -7.67
CA HIS A 178 -18.98 8.99 -8.30
C HIS A 178 -18.10 7.77 -7.98
N MET A 179 -18.55 6.93 -7.04
CA MET A 179 -17.77 5.82 -6.53
C MET A 179 -18.07 4.47 -7.20
N ASP A 180 -19.09 4.34 -8.03
CA ASP A 180 -19.55 3.04 -8.58
C ASP A 180 -18.48 2.32 -9.42
N ASN A 181 -17.53 3.07 -9.97
CA ASN A 181 -16.40 2.56 -10.76
C ASN A 181 -15.03 2.87 -10.11
N VAL A 182 -15.01 3.16 -8.81
CA VAL A 182 -13.81 3.49 -8.04
C VAL A 182 -13.59 2.47 -6.93
N TYR A 183 -12.35 2.03 -6.77
CA TYR A 183 -11.83 1.33 -5.61
C TYR A 183 -10.61 2.04 -5.07
N CYS A 184 -10.53 2.22 -3.77
CA CYS A 184 -9.35 2.77 -3.11
C CYS A 184 -8.86 1.81 -2.02
N ALA A 185 -7.55 1.69 -1.88
CA ALA A 185 -6.90 0.97 -0.79
C ALA A 185 -6.00 1.92 0.00
N ILE A 186 -6.15 1.95 1.32
CA ILE A 186 -5.27 2.63 2.26
C ILE A 186 -4.71 1.60 3.25
N TYR A 187 -3.68 1.98 3.99
CA TYR A 187 -2.99 1.03 4.87
C TYR A 187 -3.02 1.49 6.32
N GLN A 188 -2.81 0.55 7.23
CA GLN A 188 -2.60 0.81 8.66
C GLN A 188 -1.11 1.05 8.92
N GLU A 189 -0.56 2.15 8.37
CA GLU A 189 0.86 2.47 8.43
C GLU A 189 1.33 2.69 9.88
N GLU A 190 0.42 3.08 10.77
CA GLU A 190 0.71 3.18 12.20
C GLU A 190 1.24 1.87 12.78
N LEU A 191 0.78 0.72 12.25
CA LEU A 191 1.20 -0.60 12.74
C LEU A 191 2.64 -0.93 12.32
N SER A 192 3.01 -0.76 11.04
CA SER A 192 4.40 -1.01 10.62
C SER A 192 5.35 0.06 11.16
N GLY A 193 4.88 1.31 11.31
CA GLY A 193 5.62 2.35 12.03
C GLY A 193 5.90 1.94 13.47
N TYR A 194 4.88 1.45 14.19
CA TYR A 194 5.03 0.93 15.55
C TYR A 194 6.05 -0.22 15.62
N MET A 195 5.93 -1.20 14.74
CA MET A 195 6.87 -2.32 14.67
C MET A 195 8.30 -1.84 14.47
N ALA A 196 8.53 -0.84 13.60
CA ALA A 196 9.85 -0.30 13.32
C ALA A 196 10.43 0.46 14.52
N GLY A 197 9.63 1.29 15.21
CA GLY A 197 10.05 2.01 16.41
C GLY A 197 10.33 1.07 17.58
N TYR A 198 9.46 0.08 17.78
CA TYR A 198 9.65 -0.95 18.79
C TYR A 198 10.91 -1.76 18.53
N ALA A 199 11.12 -2.22 17.29
CA ALA A 199 12.31 -2.96 16.89
C ALA A 199 13.59 -2.13 17.11
N ALA A 200 13.61 -0.86 16.74
CA ALA A 200 14.78 -0.01 16.89
C ALA A 200 15.24 0.06 18.36
N VAL A 201 14.32 0.29 19.30
CA VAL A 201 14.65 0.34 20.73
C VAL A 201 15.04 -1.03 21.28
N LYS A 202 14.33 -2.10 20.91
CA LYS A 202 14.66 -3.48 21.34
C LYS A 202 16.03 -3.94 20.82
N LEU A 203 16.46 -3.44 19.65
CA LEU A 203 17.79 -3.67 19.09
C LEU A 203 18.89 -2.81 19.75
N GLY A 204 18.52 -1.93 20.68
CA GLY A 204 19.43 -1.18 21.53
C GLY A 204 19.73 0.25 21.08
N TYR A 205 18.99 0.79 20.10
CA TYR A 205 19.10 2.20 19.71
C TYR A 205 18.33 3.09 20.69
N GLU A 206 18.99 4.15 21.18
CA GLU A 206 18.41 5.10 22.13
C GLU A 206 18.24 6.49 21.54
N LYS A 207 18.96 6.83 20.47
CA LYS A 207 18.86 8.12 19.79
C LYS A 207 18.35 7.95 18.37
N LEU A 208 17.05 8.15 18.22
CA LEU A 208 16.31 7.90 16.99
C LEU A 208 16.04 9.18 16.23
N GLY A 209 15.81 9.06 14.93
CA GLY A 209 15.29 10.11 14.07
C GLY A 209 14.11 9.61 13.26
N PHE A 210 13.12 10.46 13.04
CA PHE A 210 12.10 10.29 12.02
C PHE A 210 12.22 11.42 11.01
N LEU A 211 12.53 11.07 9.78
CA LEU A 211 12.58 11.96 8.63
C LEU A 211 11.41 11.58 7.70
N GLY A 212 10.28 12.23 7.89
CA GLY A 212 9.14 12.08 6.99
C GLY A 212 9.35 12.84 5.68
N GLY A 213 8.73 12.39 4.59
CA GLY A 213 8.65 13.15 3.36
C GLY A 213 7.80 14.41 3.55
N MET A 214 6.57 14.40 3.08
CA MET A 214 5.56 15.43 3.37
C MET A 214 4.66 14.95 4.51
N ALA A 215 4.06 15.88 5.25
CA ALA A 215 3.14 15.58 6.35
C ALA A 215 1.74 15.16 5.84
N VAL A 216 1.70 14.18 4.94
CA VAL A 216 0.45 13.58 4.44
C VAL A 216 -0.02 12.44 5.36
N PRO A 217 -1.30 12.05 5.34
CA PRO A 217 -1.87 11.12 6.31
C PRO A 217 -1.07 9.82 6.50
N ALA A 218 -0.63 9.18 5.43
CA ALA A 218 0.15 7.94 5.50
C ALA A 218 1.51 8.14 6.22
N VAL A 219 2.25 9.20 5.87
CA VAL A 219 3.55 9.52 6.48
C VAL A 219 3.40 9.87 7.96
N VAL A 220 2.32 10.59 8.32
CA VAL A 220 2.02 10.90 9.73
C VAL A 220 1.69 9.63 10.50
N ARG A 221 0.89 8.70 9.94
CA ARG A 221 0.60 7.41 10.58
C ARG A 221 1.87 6.60 10.82
N PHE A 222 2.75 6.45 9.82
CA PHE A 222 4.05 5.81 10.01
C PHE A 222 4.84 6.44 11.17
N GLY A 223 4.98 7.76 11.14
CA GLY A 223 5.79 8.48 12.13
C GLY A 223 5.21 8.42 13.54
N TYR A 224 3.89 8.58 13.68
CA TYR A 224 3.23 8.49 14.98
C TYR A 224 3.20 7.05 15.50
N GLY A 225 3.06 6.06 14.63
CA GLY A 225 3.26 4.66 14.98
C GLY A 225 4.68 4.42 15.50
N PHE A 226 5.70 4.91 14.78
CA PHE A 226 7.11 4.79 15.18
C PHE A 226 7.38 5.35 16.59
N VAL A 227 6.84 6.52 16.90
CA VAL A 227 6.93 7.12 18.23
C VAL A 227 6.26 6.26 19.29
N GLN A 228 5.05 5.75 19.03
CA GLN A 228 4.31 4.90 19.95
C GLN A 228 5.04 3.55 20.22
N GLY A 229 5.60 2.94 19.17
CA GLY A 229 6.37 1.71 19.30
C GLY A 229 7.67 1.89 20.08
N ALA A 230 8.37 2.99 19.84
CA ALA A 230 9.56 3.34 20.61
C ALA A 230 9.25 3.61 22.09
N ASP A 231 8.13 4.29 22.40
CA ASP A 231 7.69 4.55 23.77
C ASP A 231 7.38 3.25 24.52
N ALA A 232 6.67 2.32 23.88
CA ALA A 232 6.34 1.02 24.43
C ALA A 232 7.60 0.18 24.74
N ALA A 233 8.52 0.10 23.77
CA ALA A 233 9.77 -0.65 23.96
C ALA A 233 10.68 0.00 25.01
N ALA A 234 10.74 1.34 25.09
CA ALA A 234 11.48 2.07 26.11
C ALA A 234 10.90 1.81 27.51
N ALA A 235 9.57 1.75 27.66
CA ALA A 235 8.92 1.39 28.91
C ALA A 235 9.25 -0.04 29.38
N GLU A 236 9.36 -0.99 28.46
CA GLU A 236 9.71 -2.37 28.75
C GLU A 236 11.20 -2.55 29.12
N THR A 237 12.09 -1.86 28.41
CA THR A 237 13.55 -2.02 28.56
C THR A 237 14.14 -1.11 29.59
N GLY A 238 13.47 -0.02 29.96
CA GLY A 238 14.00 1.05 30.80
C GLY A 238 15.01 1.96 30.08
N ALA A 239 15.06 1.90 28.74
CA ALA A 239 15.94 2.71 27.90
C ALA A 239 15.55 4.19 27.95
N ASN A 240 16.54 5.08 27.87
CA ASN A 240 16.30 6.53 27.80
C ASN A 240 16.36 6.99 26.33
N VAL A 241 15.21 6.95 25.66
CA VAL A 241 15.10 7.16 24.22
C VAL A 241 14.79 8.62 23.89
N GLU A 242 15.55 9.19 22.97
CA GLU A 242 15.37 10.51 22.37
C GLU A 242 15.00 10.35 20.89
N ILE A 243 13.98 11.10 20.43
CA ILE A 243 13.55 11.06 19.02
C ILE A 243 13.55 12.46 18.44
N LYS A 244 14.30 12.70 17.37
CA LYS A 244 14.14 13.89 16.52
C LYS A 244 13.11 13.58 15.44
N TYR A 245 12.10 14.45 15.31
CA TYR A 245 10.99 14.25 14.39
C TYR A 245 10.83 15.45 13.46
N ALA A 246 10.99 15.23 12.15
CA ALA A 246 10.85 16.29 11.14
C ALA A 246 10.35 15.77 9.80
N TYR A 247 9.91 16.69 8.94
CA TYR A 247 9.55 16.44 7.55
C TYR A 247 10.50 17.17 6.60
N GLY A 248 10.87 16.49 5.50
CA GLY A 248 11.67 17.06 4.43
C GLY A 248 10.89 17.94 3.46
N ASN A 249 9.55 17.93 3.56
CA ASN A 249 8.61 18.61 2.66
C ASN A 249 8.72 18.18 1.18
N GLN A 250 9.26 16.97 0.93
CA GLN A 250 9.37 16.32 -0.38
C GLN A 250 9.70 14.84 -0.20
N PHE A 251 9.54 14.02 -1.27
CA PHE A 251 9.78 12.56 -1.23
C PHE A 251 11.11 12.13 -1.87
N TYR A 252 12.09 13.01 -1.94
CA TYR A 252 13.44 12.72 -2.43
C TYR A 252 14.49 13.44 -1.58
N GLY A 253 15.72 12.92 -1.58
CA GLY A 253 16.84 13.55 -0.87
C GLY A 253 17.41 14.72 -1.65
N ASP A 254 17.96 15.69 -0.91
CA ASP A 254 18.74 16.81 -1.47
C ASP A 254 19.77 17.32 -0.48
N ALA A 255 20.51 18.33 -0.90
CA ALA A 255 21.63 18.89 -0.09
C ALA A 255 21.16 19.47 1.25
N ASP A 256 19.97 20.11 1.30
CA ASP A 256 19.47 20.74 2.51
C ASP A 256 19.03 19.67 3.53
N ILE A 257 18.34 18.64 3.07
CA ILE A 257 17.94 17.50 3.92
C ILE A 257 19.19 16.73 4.37
N THR A 258 20.17 16.50 3.47
CA THR A 258 21.44 15.85 3.83
C THR A 258 22.17 16.65 4.91
N ALA A 259 22.24 17.98 4.82
CA ALA A 259 22.86 18.83 5.83
C ALA A 259 22.14 18.77 7.20
N ALA A 260 20.81 18.64 7.21
CA ALA A 260 20.05 18.41 8.44
C ALA A 260 20.38 17.02 9.04
N MET A 261 20.43 15.97 8.21
CA MET A 261 20.81 14.62 8.65
C MET A 261 22.24 14.55 9.16
N ASP A 262 23.18 15.26 8.52
CA ASP A 262 24.54 15.43 9.05
C ASP A 262 24.55 15.98 10.48
N THR A 263 23.76 17.02 10.71
CA THR A 263 23.63 17.61 12.04
C THR A 263 23.08 16.61 13.05
N TRP A 264 22.09 15.81 12.67
CA TRP A 264 21.50 14.82 13.54
C TRP A 264 22.49 13.71 13.92
N TYR A 265 23.15 13.08 12.93
CA TYR A 265 24.12 12.03 13.20
C TYR A 265 25.35 12.55 13.95
N GLN A 266 25.84 13.76 13.66
CA GLN A 266 26.92 14.39 14.43
C GLN A 266 26.52 14.68 15.88
N ALA A 267 25.25 14.96 16.14
CA ALA A 267 24.72 15.11 17.50
C ALA A 267 24.46 13.76 18.21
N GLY A 268 24.76 12.64 17.52
CA GLY A 268 24.69 11.30 18.08
C GLY A 268 23.41 10.53 17.79
N THR A 269 22.54 10.97 16.85
CA THR A 269 21.45 10.15 16.33
C THR A 269 22.04 8.86 15.76
N GLU A 270 21.50 7.71 16.13
CA GLU A 270 22.04 6.39 15.79
C GLU A 270 21.33 5.79 14.59
N VAL A 271 20.02 5.96 14.50
CA VAL A 271 19.21 5.46 13.40
C VAL A 271 18.12 6.45 13.02
N VAL A 272 17.92 6.64 11.72
CA VAL A 272 16.86 7.50 11.16
C VAL A 272 15.88 6.65 10.36
N PHE A 273 14.60 6.72 10.72
CA PHE A 273 13.53 6.21 9.88
C PHE A 273 13.23 7.22 8.77
N ALA A 274 13.67 6.92 7.56
CA ALA A 274 13.50 7.76 6.38
C ALA A 274 12.19 7.38 5.65
N CYS A 275 11.10 8.02 6.08
CA CYS A 275 9.74 7.69 5.67
C CYS A 275 9.27 8.58 4.50
N GLY A 276 9.63 8.19 3.26
CA GLY A 276 9.11 8.92 2.09
C GLY A 276 9.91 8.70 0.81
N GLY A 277 9.58 7.68 0.04
CA GLY A 277 10.15 7.45 -1.29
C GLY A 277 11.68 7.39 -1.26
N GLY A 278 12.31 8.22 -2.08
CA GLY A 278 13.76 8.35 -2.19
C GLY A 278 14.43 9.23 -1.14
N ILE A 279 13.72 9.75 -0.11
CA ILE A 279 14.29 10.65 0.90
C ILE A 279 15.39 9.98 1.74
N PHE A 280 15.39 8.64 1.79
CA PHE A 280 16.43 7.86 2.46
C PHE A 280 17.84 8.16 1.95
N THR A 281 18.01 8.63 0.70
CA THR A 281 19.29 8.95 0.12
C THR A 281 20.03 10.01 0.93
N SER A 282 19.32 11.02 1.44
CA SER A 282 19.92 12.04 2.33
C SER A 282 20.32 11.48 3.70
N ALA A 283 19.48 10.61 4.29
CA ALA A 283 19.81 9.97 5.57
C ALA A 283 20.99 9.00 5.42
N ALA A 284 21.02 8.19 4.35
CA ALA A 284 22.07 7.23 4.07
C ALA A 284 23.41 7.91 3.76
N GLU A 285 23.41 8.99 2.96
CA GLU A 285 24.60 9.79 2.70
C GLU A 285 25.20 10.35 4.00
N ALA A 286 24.36 10.90 4.87
CA ALA A 286 24.83 11.46 6.13
C ALA A 286 25.32 10.36 7.11
N ALA A 287 24.63 9.22 7.17
CA ALA A 287 24.94 8.10 8.05
C ALA A 287 26.31 7.45 7.75
N THR A 288 26.78 7.55 6.50
CA THR A 288 28.02 6.91 6.01
C THR A 288 29.22 7.82 5.95
N LYS A 289 29.11 9.07 6.42
CA LYS A 289 30.23 10.00 6.46
C LYS A 289 31.32 9.53 7.44
N GLU A 290 32.55 9.95 7.17
CA GLU A 290 33.73 9.57 7.99
C GLU A 290 33.51 9.91 9.48
N GLY A 291 33.71 8.92 10.34
CA GLY A 291 33.50 9.03 11.79
C GLY A 291 32.06 8.89 12.26
N ILE A 292 31.11 8.72 11.36
CA ILE A 292 29.70 8.44 11.64
C ILE A 292 29.45 6.92 11.50
N ASN A 293 28.67 6.36 12.41
CA ASN A 293 28.21 4.97 12.34
C ASN A 293 26.69 4.96 12.43
N GLY A 294 26.05 5.73 11.54
CA GLY A 294 24.62 5.86 11.49
C GLY A 294 23.94 4.66 10.83
N LYS A 295 22.65 4.52 11.06
CA LYS A 295 21.77 3.52 10.47
C LYS A 295 20.53 4.17 9.88
N VAL A 296 19.85 3.42 9.01
CA VAL A 296 18.62 3.86 8.33
C VAL A 296 17.54 2.78 8.47
N ILE A 297 16.30 3.20 8.64
CA ILE A 297 15.10 2.38 8.45
C ILE A 297 14.43 2.86 7.17
N GLY A 298 14.11 1.91 6.28
CA GLY A 298 13.41 2.16 5.01
C GLY A 298 11.89 2.18 5.16
N VAL A 299 11.18 2.45 4.05
CA VAL A 299 9.72 2.58 4.03
C VAL A 299 9.08 1.93 2.79
N ASP A 300 7.79 1.62 2.87
CA ASP A 300 6.89 1.10 1.83
C ASP A 300 7.23 -0.32 1.38
N THR A 301 8.44 -0.55 0.95
CA THR A 301 8.98 -1.85 0.52
C THR A 301 10.25 -2.17 1.29
N ASP A 302 10.78 -3.37 1.13
CA ASP A 302 12.13 -3.66 1.65
C ASP A 302 13.19 -2.91 0.85
N GLN A 303 13.63 -1.77 1.40
CA GLN A 303 14.65 -0.93 0.77
C GLN A 303 16.09 -1.37 1.08
N SER A 304 16.29 -2.47 1.81
CA SER A 304 17.64 -2.90 2.25
C SER A 304 18.61 -3.12 1.10
N ALA A 305 18.15 -3.75 0.02
CA ALA A 305 19.00 -3.98 -1.16
C ALA A 305 19.44 -2.66 -1.82
N ASN A 306 18.54 -1.69 -1.90
CA ASN A 306 18.83 -0.38 -2.49
C ASN A 306 19.77 0.44 -1.60
N ILE A 307 19.46 0.53 -0.31
CA ILE A 307 20.25 1.31 0.66
C ILE A 307 21.62 0.69 0.86
N ASN A 308 21.68 -0.62 1.16
CA ASN A 308 22.95 -1.30 1.41
C ASN A 308 23.81 -1.38 0.14
N GLY A 309 23.20 -1.61 -1.02
CA GLY A 309 23.92 -1.67 -2.30
C GLY A 309 24.56 -0.34 -2.72
N ALA A 310 23.92 0.78 -2.41
CA ALA A 310 24.43 2.11 -2.78
C ALA A 310 25.35 2.73 -1.72
N TYR A 311 25.14 2.47 -0.43
CA TYR A 311 25.79 3.19 0.66
C TYR A 311 26.64 2.31 1.59
N GLY A 312 26.50 1.00 1.54
CA GLY A 312 27.33 0.04 2.27
C GLY A 312 26.52 -0.97 3.08
N GLU A 313 27.04 -2.19 3.13
CA GLU A 313 26.39 -3.32 3.81
C GLU A 313 26.10 -3.04 5.30
N GLY A 314 24.94 -3.48 5.73
CA GLY A 314 24.49 -3.36 7.11
C GLY A 314 24.07 -1.95 7.53
N LEU A 315 23.87 -1.03 6.57
CA LEU A 315 23.36 0.31 6.87
C LEU A 315 21.87 0.29 7.25
N THR A 316 21.09 -0.56 6.59
CA THR A 316 19.65 -0.69 6.83
C THR A 316 19.38 -1.58 8.05
N VAL A 317 18.64 -1.10 9.04
CA VAL A 317 18.19 -1.90 10.20
C VAL A 317 16.99 -2.76 9.82
N THR A 318 15.99 -2.16 9.23
CA THR A 318 14.74 -2.76 8.76
C THR A 318 14.05 -1.80 7.78
N SER A 319 12.87 -2.17 7.29
CA SER A 319 11.97 -1.28 6.55
C SER A 319 10.54 -1.41 7.09
N ALA A 320 9.86 -0.30 7.34
CA ALA A 320 8.43 -0.31 7.66
C ALA A 320 7.63 -0.43 6.35
N MET A 321 7.14 -1.63 6.07
CA MET A 321 6.53 -1.96 4.79
C MET A 321 5.02 -1.76 4.79
N LYS A 322 4.47 -1.47 3.60
CA LYS A 322 3.06 -1.64 3.25
C LYS A 322 2.93 -2.43 1.95
N GLY A 323 1.88 -3.25 1.87
CA GLY A 323 1.71 -4.28 0.86
C GLY A 323 1.29 -3.76 -0.53
N LEU A 324 2.03 -2.80 -1.09
CA LEU A 324 1.74 -2.21 -2.41
C LEU A 324 1.71 -3.26 -3.51
N TYR A 325 2.74 -4.11 -3.54
CA TYR A 325 2.86 -5.17 -4.55
C TYR A 325 1.71 -6.20 -4.44
N PRO A 326 1.48 -6.87 -3.29
CA PRO A 326 0.39 -7.83 -3.17
C PRO A 326 -0.98 -7.17 -3.38
N THR A 327 -1.25 -5.98 -2.83
CA THR A 327 -2.51 -5.28 -3.05
C THR A 327 -2.78 -5.06 -4.54
N THR A 328 -1.78 -4.62 -5.30
CA THR A 328 -1.92 -4.36 -6.73
C THR A 328 -2.17 -5.66 -7.50
N VAL A 329 -1.35 -6.70 -7.27
CA VAL A 329 -1.48 -7.99 -7.96
C VAL A 329 -2.80 -8.68 -7.63
N ASP A 330 -3.18 -8.74 -6.34
CA ASP A 330 -4.40 -9.40 -5.89
C ASP A 330 -5.65 -8.68 -6.43
N THR A 331 -5.66 -7.35 -6.38
CA THR A 331 -6.77 -6.53 -6.90
C THR A 331 -6.91 -6.70 -8.41
N LEU A 332 -5.82 -6.62 -9.18
CA LEU A 332 -5.86 -6.83 -10.63
C LEU A 332 -6.26 -8.26 -10.99
N THR A 333 -5.79 -9.26 -10.23
CA THR A 333 -6.21 -10.67 -10.40
C THR A 333 -7.72 -10.81 -10.21
N ASP A 334 -8.23 -10.25 -9.14
CA ASP A 334 -9.66 -10.35 -8.83
C ASP A 334 -10.53 -9.61 -9.86
N ILE A 335 -10.13 -8.40 -10.27
CA ILE A 335 -10.86 -7.59 -11.23
C ILE A 335 -10.83 -8.22 -12.64
N ILE A 336 -9.65 -8.64 -13.10
CA ILE A 336 -9.40 -8.98 -14.51
C ILE A 336 -9.61 -10.48 -14.76
N LEU A 337 -9.04 -11.34 -13.91
CA LEU A 337 -9.08 -12.78 -14.14
C LEU A 337 -10.33 -13.43 -13.54
N ASN A 338 -10.80 -12.92 -12.39
CA ASN A 338 -11.93 -13.51 -11.68
C ASN A 338 -13.26 -12.79 -11.95
N GLY A 339 -13.24 -11.61 -12.60
CA GLY A 339 -14.45 -10.83 -12.90
C GLY A 339 -15.16 -10.27 -11.65
N ASN A 340 -14.45 -10.09 -10.53
CA ASN A 340 -15.03 -9.77 -9.23
C ASN A 340 -15.06 -8.26 -8.94
N TRP A 341 -15.16 -7.39 -9.94
CA TRP A 341 -15.20 -5.92 -9.75
C TRP A 341 -16.23 -5.49 -8.71
N ALA A 342 -17.40 -6.14 -8.67
CA ALA A 342 -18.45 -5.83 -7.71
C ALA A 342 -18.02 -5.95 -6.23
N ASN A 343 -16.95 -6.69 -5.94
CA ASN A 343 -16.38 -6.78 -4.59
C ASN A 343 -15.59 -5.52 -4.19
N TYR A 344 -15.19 -4.70 -5.16
CA TYR A 344 -14.33 -3.52 -5.01
C TYR A 344 -15.07 -2.20 -5.23
N ALA A 345 -15.95 -2.14 -6.22
CA ALA A 345 -16.70 -0.96 -6.60
C ALA A 345 -17.30 -0.22 -5.41
N GLY A 346 -17.07 1.07 -5.33
CA GLY A 346 -17.62 1.94 -4.28
C GLY A 346 -16.90 1.85 -2.93
N LYS A 347 -15.77 1.14 -2.83
CA LYS A 347 -15.12 0.89 -1.54
C LYS A 347 -13.80 1.62 -1.38
N ILE A 348 -13.55 2.02 -0.13
CA ILE A 348 -12.24 2.41 0.38
C ILE A 348 -11.87 1.39 1.45
N SER A 349 -10.91 0.52 1.15
CA SER A 349 -10.50 -0.56 2.05
C SER A 349 -9.27 -0.14 2.85
N THR A 350 -9.27 -0.41 4.15
CA THR A 350 -8.09 -0.23 5.00
C THR A 350 -7.41 -1.59 5.18
N LEU A 351 -6.21 -1.72 4.69
CA LEU A 351 -5.41 -2.94 4.68
C LEU A 351 -4.38 -2.92 5.82
N GLY A 352 -4.31 -3.99 6.58
CA GLY A 352 -3.45 -4.07 7.76
C GLY A 352 -3.01 -5.49 8.04
N LEU A 353 -3.14 -5.91 9.32
CA LEU A 353 -2.85 -7.27 9.72
C LEU A 353 -4.02 -8.19 9.35
N VAL A 354 -3.71 -9.25 8.64
CA VAL A 354 -4.67 -10.31 8.25
C VAL A 354 -4.34 -11.65 8.94
N SER A 355 -3.15 -11.75 9.54
CA SER A 355 -2.70 -12.95 10.25
C SER A 355 -1.87 -12.59 11.48
N GLY A 356 -2.17 -13.26 12.60
CA GLY A 356 -1.35 -13.19 13.81
C GLY A 356 -0.26 -14.28 13.89
N THR A 357 -0.22 -15.20 12.92
CA THR A 357 0.72 -16.33 12.92
C THR A 357 1.64 -16.39 11.71
N ASP A 358 1.20 -15.85 10.57
CA ASP A 358 1.99 -15.68 9.37
C ASP A 358 2.26 -14.19 9.18
N VAL A 359 3.45 -13.75 9.62
CA VAL A 359 3.80 -12.33 9.61
C VAL A 359 3.98 -11.79 8.20
N GLU A 360 4.38 -12.63 7.23
CA GLU A 360 4.63 -12.24 5.85
C GLU A 360 3.33 -12.15 5.02
N ALA A 361 2.22 -12.69 5.53
CA ALA A 361 0.89 -12.54 4.89
C ALA A 361 0.26 -11.16 5.10
N ASN A 362 0.81 -10.33 5.99
CA ASN A 362 0.22 -9.06 6.38
C ASN A 362 0.54 -7.94 5.37
N TYR A 363 -0.40 -7.01 5.20
CA TYR A 363 -0.19 -5.82 4.36
C TYR A 363 0.70 -4.77 5.02
N VAL A 364 0.93 -4.84 6.33
CA VAL A 364 1.85 -3.98 7.07
C VAL A 364 2.77 -4.85 7.91
N GLN A 365 4.09 -4.69 7.76
CA GLN A 365 5.07 -5.62 8.32
C GLN A 365 6.50 -5.06 8.30
N LEU A 366 7.43 -5.76 8.95
CA LEU A 366 8.87 -5.65 8.76
C LEU A 366 9.37 -6.82 7.91
N PRO A 367 10.38 -6.65 7.03
CA PRO A 367 10.91 -7.73 6.20
C PRO A 367 11.69 -8.73 7.08
N VAL A 368 11.20 -9.97 7.16
CA VAL A 368 11.81 -11.00 8.03
C VAL A 368 13.22 -11.35 7.61
N ALA A 369 13.48 -11.41 6.31
CA ALA A 369 14.78 -11.85 5.76
C ALA A 369 15.92 -10.83 5.93
N THR A 370 15.62 -9.54 6.00
CA THR A 370 16.60 -8.45 5.88
C THR A 370 16.70 -7.56 7.13
N THR A 371 15.74 -7.66 8.05
CA THR A 371 15.82 -6.98 9.36
C THR A 371 17.03 -7.49 10.16
N GLN A 372 17.75 -6.60 10.80
CA GLN A 372 18.92 -6.90 11.64
C GLN A 372 18.49 -7.45 13.00
N TRP A 373 18.04 -8.70 13.02
CA TRP A 373 17.64 -9.37 14.28
C TRP A 373 18.83 -9.57 15.23
N ALA A 374 18.58 -9.56 16.51
CA ALA A 374 19.57 -9.77 17.56
C ALA A 374 18.97 -10.58 18.73
N ASP A 375 19.81 -11.03 19.67
CA ASP A 375 19.34 -11.74 20.88
C ASP A 375 18.38 -10.90 21.74
N THR A 376 18.41 -9.58 21.61
CA THR A 376 17.54 -8.62 22.30
C THR A 376 16.18 -8.45 21.63
N PHE A 377 16.07 -8.80 20.34
CA PHE A 377 14.83 -8.80 19.55
C PHE A 377 14.96 -9.78 18.39
N THR A 378 14.38 -10.94 18.56
CA THR A 378 14.43 -12.05 17.60
C THR A 378 13.24 -12.04 16.66
N GLN A 379 13.26 -12.91 15.64
CA GLN A 379 12.09 -13.13 14.75
C GLN A 379 10.88 -13.66 15.54
N GLU A 380 11.12 -14.47 16.57
CA GLU A 380 10.08 -14.99 17.45
C GLU A 380 9.44 -13.88 18.30
N ASP A 381 10.24 -12.93 18.79
CA ASP A 381 9.74 -11.76 19.51
C ASP A 381 8.89 -10.86 18.57
N TYR A 382 9.35 -10.68 17.32
CA TYR A 382 8.58 -9.96 16.31
C TYR A 382 7.25 -10.67 15.99
N ALA A 383 7.27 -11.99 15.81
CA ALA A 383 6.05 -12.75 15.57
C ALA A 383 5.06 -12.65 16.75
N ALA A 384 5.58 -12.65 18.00
CA ALA A 384 4.77 -12.44 19.20
C ALA A 384 4.16 -11.02 19.25
N LEU A 385 4.92 -10.00 18.85
CA LEU A 385 4.41 -8.63 18.72
C LEU A 385 3.28 -8.55 17.71
N VAL A 386 3.46 -9.10 16.50
CA VAL A 386 2.44 -9.13 15.45
C VAL A 386 1.18 -9.85 15.92
N ALA A 387 1.32 -11.00 16.61
CA ALA A 387 0.20 -11.73 17.19
C ALA A 387 -0.58 -10.88 18.21
N ALA A 388 0.13 -10.16 19.09
CA ALA A 388 -0.47 -9.29 20.09
C ALA A 388 -1.15 -8.04 19.48
N MET A 389 -0.65 -7.55 18.37
CA MET A 389 -1.30 -6.49 17.60
C MET A 389 -2.55 -7.02 16.87
N PHE A 390 -2.47 -8.21 16.29
CA PHE A 390 -3.57 -8.84 15.56
C PHE A 390 -4.76 -9.20 16.48
N ASP A 391 -4.49 -9.68 17.69
CA ASP A 391 -5.54 -10.02 18.66
C ASP A 391 -6.04 -8.82 19.49
N GLY A 392 -5.45 -7.63 19.28
CA GLY A 392 -5.84 -6.39 19.96
C GLY A 392 -5.27 -6.21 21.37
N THR A 393 -4.36 -7.08 21.82
CA THR A 393 -3.64 -6.93 23.09
C THR A 393 -2.72 -5.71 23.06
N VAL A 394 -2.08 -5.46 21.91
CA VAL A 394 -1.36 -4.23 21.59
C VAL A 394 -2.21 -3.40 20.63
N THR A 395 -2.56 -2.20 21.04
CA THR A 395 -3.31 -1.25 20.21
C THR A 395 -2.46 -0.04 19.87
N VAL A 396 -2.53 0.42 18.64
CA VAL A 396 -1.82 1.58 18.14
C VAL A 396 -2.84 2.62 17.68
N SER A 397 -2.67 3.87 18.12
CA SER A 397 -3.54 4.96 17.66
C SER A 397 -3.18 5.32 16.22
N ASN A 398 -4.20 5.44 15.36
CA ASN A 398 -4.09 5.94 13.98
C ASN A 398 -4.48 7.44 13.87
N GLU A 399 -4.66 8.12 15.01
CA GLU A 399 -4.96 9.56 15.04
C GLU A 399 -3.77 10.35 14.48
N ILE A 400 -4.05 11.24 13.53
CA ILE A 400 -3.03 12.06 12.86
C ILE A 400 -3.16 13.55 13.14
N GLY A 401 -4.26 13.99 13.74
CA GLY A 401 -4.53 15.40 14.07
C GLY A 401 -3.85 15.89 15.35
N VAL A 402 -3.33 14.96 16.16
CA VAL A 402 -2.70 15.25 17.45
C VAL A 402 -1.48 14.36 17.62
N GLU A 403 -0.35 14.94 18.06
CA GLU A 403 0.85 14.18 18.39
C GLU A 403 0.57 13.07 19.41
N PRO A 404 1.19 11.89 19.29
CA PRO A 404 0.95 10.79 20.22
C PRO A 404 1.39 11.16 21.63
N THR A 405 0.58 10.76 22.59
CA THR A 405 0.95 10.90 24.01
C THR A 405 1.96 9.80 24.34
N VAL A 406 3.15 10.21 24.78
CA VAL A 406 4.25 9.34 25.19
C VAL A 406 4.58 9.52 26.66
N THR A 407 5.12 8.50 27.29
CA THR A 407 5.40 8.49 28.73
C THR A 407 6.87 8.26 29.10
N THR A 408 7.61 7.70 28.17
CA THR A 408 8.99 7.24 28.42
C THR A 408 9.99 7.90 27.49
N VAL A 409 9.63 8.07 26.21
CA VAL A 409 10.53 8.70 25.22
C VAL A 409 10.43 10.22 25.25
N ASN A 410 11.51 10.89 24.85
CA ASN A 410 11.53 12.35 24.62
C ASN A 410 11.52 12.64 23.12
N VAL A 411 10.47 13.27 22.63
CA VAL A 411 10.31 13.60 21.20
C VAL A 411 10.49 15.10 20.97
N GLU A 412 11.43 15.43 20.08
CA GLU A 412 11.66 16.80 19.62
C GLU A 412 11.02 16.98 18.24
N TYR A 413 9.84 17.60 18.18
CA TYR A 413 9.14 17.91 16.93
C TYR A 413 9.70 19.18 16.31
N LEU A 414 10.34 19.06 15.17
CA LEU A 414 11.10 20.12 14.48
C LEU A 414 10.34 20.75 13.31
N GLY A 415 9.16 20.21 12.98
CA GLY A 415 8.37 20.66 11.82
C GLY A 415 9.02 20.34 10.49
N ASN A 416 8.92 21.26 9.52
CA ASN A 416 9.55 21.10 8.23
C ASN A 416 11.00 21.57 8.27
N LEU A 417 11.91 20.79 7.64
CA LEU A 417 13.33 21.15 7.54
C LEU A 417 13.59 22.27 6.52
N LYS A 418 12.64 22.47 5.59
CA LYS A 418 12.67 23.52 4.58
C LYS A 418 11.28 23.95 4.12
#